data_408ab67998b8d60decc3914e53a77465
#
_entry.id   408ab67998b8d60decc3914e53a77465
#
_cell.length_a   1.000
_cell.length_b   1.000
_cell.length_c   1.000
_cell.angle_alpha   90.00
_cell.angle_beta   90.00
_cell.angle_gamma   90.00
#
_symmetry.space_group_name_H-M   'P 1'
#
loop_
_entity.id
_entity.type
_entity.pdbx_description
1 polymer ?
#
loop_
_entity_poly.entity_id
_entity_poly.type
_entity_poly.pdbx_seq_one_letter_code
_entity_poly.pdbx_strand_id
1 'polypeptide(L)'
;MCACEQKTEMNPFFTEFQTEYGAPDFTKIRLEHYEPAFLKGIEEQNAEIKAIVDNPEEPTFENTIVALDKSGGILARVSGVFFALTEADTNDSLTALNEKMAPVLSEHSDNIYLNQDLYKRVADVHQQEQEGKITLTTEQHR
;
A
#
# COMPACT_ATOMS: atom_id res chain seq x y z
N MET A 1 -13.46 -36.69 -20.01
CA MET A 1 -13.74 -35.54 -19.13
C MET A 1 -12.63 -34.53 -19.27
N CYS A 2 -12.88 -33.46 -19.98
CA CYS A 2 -11.96 -32.34 -20.02
C CYS A 2 -12.11 -31.55 -18.72
N ALA A 3 -11.15 -31.68 -17.81
CA ALA A 3 -11.00 -30.71 -16.77
C ALA A 3 -10.62 -29.39 -17.43
N CYS A 4 -11.57 -28.46 -17.53
CA CYS A 4 -11.24 -27.09 -17.81
C CYS A 4 -10.44 -26.59 -16.61
N GLU A 5 -9.12 -26.65 -16.71
CA GLU A 5 -8.28 -25.79 -15.88
C GLU A 5 -8.69 -24.36 -16.21
N GLN A 6 -9.58 -23.81 -15.39
CA GLN A 6 -9.69 -22.37 -15.33
C GLN A 6 -8.32 -21.87 -14.90
N LYS A 7 -7.52 -21.42 -15.86
CA LYS A 7 -6.40 -20.53 -15.56
C LYS A 7 -7.02 -19.37 -14.81
N THR A 8 -6.89 -19.39 -13.51
CA THR A 8 -7.13 -18.22 -12.68
C THR A 8 -6.14 -17.17 -13.16
N GLU A 9 -6.61 -16.25 -14.00
CA GLU A 9 -5.79 -15.12 -14.39
C GLU A 9 -5.36 -14.40 -13.12
N MET A 10 -4.05 -14.25 -12.94
CA MET A 10 -3.52 -13.53 -11.80
C MET A 10 -4.01 -12.09 -11.85
N ASN A 11 -4.50 -11.58 -10.72
CA ASN A 11 -4.91 -10.20 -10.58
C ASN A 11 -3.74 -9.27 -10.96
N PRO A 12 -3.89 -8.37 -11.96
CA PRO A 12 -2.79 -7.54 -12.44
C PRO A 12 -2.20 -6.60 -11.39
N PHE A 13 -2.92 -6.31 -10.31
CA PHE A 13 -2.41 -5.49 -9.22
C PHE A 13 -1.43 -6.20 -8.29
N PHE A 14 -1.33 -7.52 -8.35
CA PHE A 14 -0.45 -8.30 -7.46
C PHE A 14 1.01 -8.25 -7.87
N THR A 15 1.30 -7.80 -9.08
CA THR A 15 2.65 -7.61 -9.61
C THR A 15 2.82 -6.19 -10.13
N GLU A 16 4.06 -5.76 -10.28
CA GLU A 16 4.34 -4.48 -10.93
C GLU A 16 3.87 -4.52 -12.40
N PHE A 17 3.39 -3.38 -12.87
CA PHE A 17 2.96 -3.29 -14.27
C PHE A 17 4.16 -3.41 -15.21
N GLN A 18 4.06 -4.35 -16.16
CA GLN A 18 5.10 -4.66 -17.15
C GLN A 18 4.98 -3.81 -18.41
N THR A 19 4.51 -2.58 -18.27
CA THR A 19 4.36 -1.62 -19.37
C THR A 19 5.50 -0.62 -19.36
N GLU A 20 5.67 0.07 -20.47
CA GLU A 20 6.60 1.19 -20.55
C GLU A 20 6.27 2.24 -19.47
N TYR A 21 7.26 2.66 -18.72
CA TYR A 21 7.14 3.59 -17.58
C TYR A 21 6.32 3.06 -16.37
N GLY A 22 6.01 1.77 -16.31
CA GLY A 22 5.22 1.19 -15.20
C GLY A 22 3.78 1.68 -15.15
N ALA A 23 3.25 2.18 -16.28
CA ALA A 23 1.87 2.63 -16.36
C ALA A 23 0.87 1.45 -16.28
N PRO A 24 -0.35 1.65 -15.74
CA PRO A 24 -1.36 0.60 -15.71
C PRO A 24 -1.76 0.16 -17.13
N ASP A 25 -1.89 -1.14 -17.34
CA ASP A 25 -2.48 -1.69 -18.55
C ASP A 25 -3.99 -1.87 -18.36
N PHE A 26 -4.76 -0.85 -18.71
CA PHE A 26 -6.21 -0.83 -18.53
C PHE A 26 -6.94 -1.92 -19.33
N THR A 27 -6.29 -2.49 -20.35
CA THR A 27 -6.89 -3.58 -21.15
C THR A 27 -7.00 -4.90 -20.36
N LYS A 28 -6.18 -5.05 -19.31
CA LYS A 28 -6.13 -6.24 -18.46
C LYS A 28 -6.82 -6.05 -17.11
N ILE A 29 -7.14 -4.81 -16.75
CA ILE A 29 -7.76 -4.49 -15.47
C ILE A 29 -9.28 -4.50 -15.63
N ARG A 30 -9.95 -5.26 -14.76
CA ARG A 30 -11.42 -5.38 -14.70
C ARG A 30 -11.94 -4.93 -13.36
N LEU A 31 -13.22 -4.56 -13.29
CA LEU A 31 -13.89 -4.16 -12.06
C LEU A 31 -13.69 -5.18 -10.92
N GLU A 32 -13.79 -6.46 -11.24
CA GLU A 32 -13.62 -7.57 -10.31
C GLU A 32 -12.22 -7.69 -9.68
N HIS A 33 -11.23 -7.00 -10.23
CA HIS A 33 -9.86 -7.01 -9.73
C HIS A 33 -9.65 -6.05 -8.55
N TYR A 34 -10.46 -5.00 -8.42
CA TYR A 34 -10.22 -3.93 -7.45
C TYR A 34 -10.40 -4.38 -6.01
N GLU A 35 -11.53 -4.98 -5.67
CA GLU A 35 -11.82 -5.39 -4.29
C GLU A 35 -10.80 -6.40 -3.75
N PRO A 36 -10.49 -7.51 -4.44
CA PRO A 36 -9.45 -8.43 -3.98
C PRO A 36 -8.08 -7.76 -3.85
N ALA A 37 -7.75 -6.83 -4.75
CA ALA A 37 -6.49 -6.10 -4.70
C ALA A 37 -6.43 -5.15 -3.51
N PHE A 38 -7.49 -4.45 -3.18
CA PHE A 38 -7.58 -3.63 -1.97
C PHE A 38 -7.38 -4.48 -0.71
N LEU A 39 -8.11 -5.57 -0.59
CA LEU A 39 -8.03 -6.45 0.58
C LEU A 39 -6.65 -7.09 0.73
N LYS A 40 -6.06 -7.55 -0.37
CA LYS A 40 -4.71 -8.11 -0.37
C LYS A 40 -3.67 -7.06 -0.04
N GLY A 41 -3.81 -5.86 -0.56
CA GLY A 41 -2.93 -4.73 -0.25
C GLY A 41 -2.97 -4.35 1.22
N ILE A 42 -4.14 -4.34 1.83
CA ILE A 42 -4.32 -4.10 3.27
C ILE A 42 -3.64 -5.20 4.09
N GLU A 43 -3.88 -6.46 3.73
CA GLU A 43 -3.26 -7.62 4.41
C GLU A 43 -1.73 -7.55 4.36
N GLU A 44 -1.17 -7.31 3.19
CA GLU A 44 0.28 -7.21 3.02
C GLU A 44 0.87 -6.02 3.77
N GLN A 45 0.24 -4.85 3.72
CA GLN A 45 0.71 -3.69 4.46
C GLN A 45 0.67 -3.92 5.97
N ASN A 46 -0.37 -4.56 6.49
CA ASN A 46 -0.44 -4.93 7.90
C ASN A 46 0.72 -5.85 8.30
N ALA A 47 1.06 -6.83 7.47
CA ALA A 47 2.19 -7.73 7.70
C ALA A 47 3.53 -6.98 7.65
N GLU A 48 3.69 -6.06 6.72
CA GLU A 48 4.90 -5.24 6.57
C GLU A 48 5.09 -4.30 7.78
N ILE A 49 4.02 -3.66 8.23
CA ILE A 49 4.04 -2.80 9.43
C ILE A 49 4.35 -3.61 10.68
N LYS A 50 3.74 -4.79 10.81
CA LYS A 50 4.05 -5.70 11.92
C LYS A 50 5.53 -6.09 11.94
N ALA A 51 6.11 -6.36 10.78
CA ALA A 51 7.53 -6.67 10.67
C ALA A 51 8.43 -5.49 11.10
N ILE A 52 8.03 -4.26 10.80
CA ILE A 52 8.73 -3.05 11.25
C ILE A 52 8.66 -2.94 12.78
N VAL A 53 7.48 -3.09 13.35
CA VAL A 53 7.23 -2.96 14.80
C VAL A 53 7.95 -4.06 15.58
N ASP A 54 7.94 -5.29 15.08
CA ASP A 54 8.53 -6.46 15.74
C ASP A 54 10.04 -6.59 15.49
N ASN A 55 10.64 -5.72 14.69
CA ASN A 55 12.08 -5.76 14.41
C ASN A 55 12.87 -5.54 15.71
N PRO A 56 13.74 -6.50 16.13
CA PRO A 56 14.49 -6.38 17.36
C PRO A 56 15.66 -5.38 17.29
N GLU A 57 16.02 -4.94 16.10
CA GLU A 57 17.08 -3.95 15.92
C GLU A 57 16.63 -2.55 16.35
N GLU A 58 17.58 -1.72 16.74
CA GLU A 58 17.28 -0.32 17.04
C GLU A 58 16.63 0.37 15.84
N PRO A 59 15.65 1.26 16.09
CA PRO A 59 15.03 2.01 14.99
C PRO A 59 16.06 2.86 14.25
N THR A 60 16.09 2.69 12.93
CA THR A 60 16.88 3.52 12.02
C THR A 60 15.98 4.14 10.97
N PHE A 61 16.48 5.13 10.26
CA PHE A 61 15.74 5.69 9.12
C PHE A 61 15.38 4.61 8.11
N GLU A 62 16.33 3.74 7.76
CA GLU A 62 16.12 2.68 6.77
C GLU A 62 15.14 1.60 7.22
N ASN A 63 15.28 1.07 8.44
CA ASN A 63 14.43 -0.02 8.91
C ASN A 63 13.06 0.43 9.43
N THR A 64 12.82 1.72 9.51
CA THR A 64 11.56 2.30 10.01
C THR A 64 10.91 3.20 8.95
N ILE A 65 11.54 4.30 8.59
CA ILE A 65 10.92 5.28 7.68
C ILE A 65 10.89 4.76 6.24
N VAL A 66 12.01 4.28 5.72
CA VAL A 66 12.09 3.73 4.36
C VAL A 66 11.23 2.47 4.23
N ALA A 67 11.27 1.60 5.24
CA ALA A 67 10.43 0.40 5.26
C ALA A 67 8.94 0.73 5.27
N LEU A 68 8.53 1.74 6.04
CA LEU A 68 7.14 2.23 6.06
C LEU A 68 6.74 2.83 4.70
N ASP A 69 7.61 3.63 4.10
CA ASP A 69 7.37 4.24 2.78
C ASP A 69 7.21 3.19 1.67
N LYS A 70 7.98 2.13 1.74
CA LYS A 70 7.89 1.00 0.80
C LYS A 70 6.72 0.06 1.07
N SER A 71 6.09 0.14 2.24
CA SER A 71 4.95 -0.70 2.58
C SER A 71 3.72 -0.36 1.74
N GLY A 72 2.85 -1.33 1.56
CA GLY A 72 1.59 -1.10 0.86
C GLY A 72 1.73 -0.90 -0.65
N GLY A 73 2.68 -1.55 -1.31
CA GLY A 73 2.90 -1.44 -2.76
C GLY A 73 1.68 -1.79 -3.59
N ILE A 74 1.00 -2.89 -3.26
CA ILE A 74 -0.25 -3.29 -3.94
C ILE A 74 -1.36 -2.27 -3.67
N LEU A 75 -1.51 -1.84 -2.42
CA LEU A 75 -2.54 -0.88 -2.03
C LEU A 75 -2.35 0.48 -2.73
N ALA A 76 -1.12 0.98 -2.81
CA ALA A 76 -0.80 2.20 -3.53
C ALA A 76 -1.10 2.06 -5.03
N ARG A 77 -0.76 0.93 -5.61
CA ARG A 77 -0.98 0.64 -7.03
C ARG A 77 -2.47 0.60 -7.39
N VAL A 78 -3.26 -0.16 -6.64
CA VAL A 78 -4.71 -0.28 -6.89
C VAL A 78 -5.44 1.02 -6.58
N SER A 79 -5.06 1.73 -5.51
CA SER A 79 -5.66 3.02 -5.15
C SER A 79 -5.41 4.07 -6.22
N GLY A 80 -4.19 4.16 -6.74
CA GLY A 80 -3.85 5.11 -7.79
C GLY A 80 -4.68 4.92 -9.05
N VAL A 81 -4.82 3.68 -9.51
CA VAL A 81 -5.63 3.34 -10.69
C VAL A 81 -7.12 3.59 -10.42
N PHE A 82 -7.62 3.12 -9.29
CA PHE A 82 -9.04 3.23 -8.94
C PHE A 82 -9.51 4.69 -8.84
N PHE A 83 -8.78 5.53 -8.12
CA PHE A 83 -9.15 6.92 -7.97
C PHE A 83 -8.98 7.71 -9.27
N ALA A 84 -7.99 7.40 -10.10
CA ALA A 84 -7.86 8.00 -11.42
C ALA A 84 -9.07 7.67 -12.32
N LEU A 85 -9.56 6.43 -12.29
CA LEU A 85 -10.74 6.03 -13.04
C LEU A 85 -12.02 6.68 -12.53
N THR A 86 -12.20 6.80 -11.22
CA THR A 86 -13.39 7.44 -10.65
C THR A 86 -13.46 8.92 -10.97
N GLU A 87 -12.33 9.58 -11.15
CA GLU A 87 -12.29 10.98 -11.61
C GLU A 87 -12.57 11.13 -13.11
N ALA A 88 -12.07 10.18 -13.92
CA ALA A 88 -12.16 10.26 -15.38
C ALA A 88 -13.47 9.72 -15.94
N ASP A 89 -14.00 8.65 -15.36
CA ASP A 89 -15.17 7.92 -15.87
C ASP A 89 -15.97 7.33 -14.71
N THR A 90 -16.86 8.14 -14.15
CA THR A 90 -17.70 7.72 -13.04
C THR A 90 -18.87 6.89 -13.54
N ASN A 91 -19.02 5.66 -13.05
CA ASN A 91 -20.20 4.83 -13.29
C ASN A 91 -20.72 4.25 -11.96
N ASP A 92 -21.93 3.68 -11.98
CA ASP A 92 -22.61 3.21 -10.78
C ASP A 92 -21.82 2.09 -10.08
N SER A 93 -21.16 1.22 -10.85
CA SER A 93 -20.36 0.13 -10.30
C SER A 93 -19.10 0.62 -9.57
N LEU A 94 -18.41 1.61 -10.14
CA LEU A 94 -17.25 2.24 -9.49
C LEU A 94 -17.68 3.02 -8.25
N THR A 95 -18.79 3.74 -8.32
CA THR A 95 -19.34 4.48 -7.18
C THR A 95 -19.71 3.54 -6.04
N ALA A 96 -20.40 2.44 -6.32
CA ALA A 96 -20.77 1.45 -5.33
C ALA A 96 -19.53 0.80 -4.66
N LEU A 97 -18.52 0.48 -5.46
CA LEU A 97 -17.27 -0.07 -4.94
C LEU A 97 -16.52 0.95 -4.06
N ASN A 98 -16.48 2.21 -4.47
CA ASN A 98 -15.89 3.28 -3.68
C ASN A 98 -16.60 3.44 -2.33
N GLU A 99 -17.91 3.46 -2.31
CA GLU A 99 -18.70 3.53 -1.09
C GLU A 99 -18.46 2.33 -0.16
N LYS A 100 -18.25 1.15 -0.73
CA LYS A 100 -17.93 -0.07 0.03
C LYS A 100 -16.52 -0.02 0.61
N MET A 101 -15.54 0.44 -0.18
CA MET A 101 -14.13 0.41 0.20
C MET A 101 -13.68 1.62 1.02
N ALA A 102 -14.32 2.76 0.90
CA ALA A 102 -13.93 3.98 1.61
C ALA A 102 -13.82 3.79 3.13
N PRO A 103 -14.81 3.20 3.83
CA PRO A 103 -14.67 2.97 5.27
C PRO A 103 -13.59 1.95 5.61
N VAL A 104 -13.40 0.93 4.78
CA VAL A 104 -12.36 -0.09 4.98
C VAL A 104 -10.97 0.53 4.87
N LEU A 105 -10.75 1.36 3.86
CA LEU A 105 -9.48 2.06 3.66
C LEU A 105 -9.23 3.11 4.76
N SER A 106 -10.26 3.81 5.19
CA SER A 106 -10.18 4.78 6.28
C SER A 106 -9.81 4.11 7.60
N GLU A 107 -10.45 3.01 7.93
CA GLU A 107 -10.12 2.19 9.12
C GLU A 107 -8.68 1.68 9.07
N HIS A 108 -8.24 1.21 7.92
CA HIS A 108 -6.86 0.76 7.72
C HIS A 108 -5.85 1.88 7.95
N SER A 109 -6.09 3.06 7.39
CA SER A 109 -5.25 4.25 7.62
C SER A 109 -5.22 4.65 9.08
N ASP A 110 -6.37 4.68 9.75
CA ASP A 110 -6.48 5.01 11.17
C ASP A 110 -5.70 4.01 12.03
N ASN A 111 -5.79 2.73 11.73
CA ASN A 111 -5.04 1.69 12.43
C ASN A 111 -3.53 1.88 12.32
N ILE A 112 -3.03 2.35 11.19
CA ILE A 112 -1.62 2.68 11.02
C ILE A 112 -1.25 3.90 11.85
N TYR A 113 -2.00 5.00 11.76
CA TYR A 113 -1.74 6.23 12.51
C TYR A 113 -1.87 6.06 14.02
N LEU A 114 -2.77 5.20 14.49
CA LEU A 114 -2.99 4.91 15.90
C LEU A 114 -2.09 3.81 16.45
N ASN A 115 -1.23 3.22 15.64
CA ASN A 115 -0.27 2.21 16.08
C ASN A 115 0.83 2.87 16.91
N GLN A 116 0.73 2.74 18.23
CA GLN A 116 1.65 3.37 19.16
C GLN A 116 3.08 2.83 19.07
N ASP A 117 3.23 1.54 18.79
CA ASP A 117 4.55 0.91 18.66
C ASP A 117 5.28 1.43 17.40
N LEU A 118 4.54 1.58 16.30
CA LEU A 118 5.07 2.19 15.08
C LEU A 118 5.45 3.65 15.32
N TYR A 119 4.57 4.41 15.96
CA TYR A 119 4.82 5.81 16.31
C TYR A 119 6.08 5.97 17.16
N LYS A 120 6.26 5.10 18.14
CA LYS A 120 7.45 5.11 19.01
C LYS A 120 8.73 4.91 18.20
N ARG A 121 8.75 3.97 17.27
CA ARG A 121 9.92 3.75 16.39
C ARG A 121 10.22 4.97 15.51
N VAL A 122 9.19 5.58 14.94
CA VAL A 122 9.34 6.83 14.16
C VAL A 122 9.86 7.97 15.02
N ALA A 123 9.35 8.11 16.23
CA ALA A 123 9.80 9.14 17.17
C ALA A 123 11.27 8.92 17.59
N ASP A 124 11.68 7.67 17.80
CA ASP A 124 13.07 7.33 18.13
C ASP A 124 14.04 7.71 16.99
N VAL A 125 13.66 7.47 15.76
CA VAL A 125 14.45 7.90 14.58
C VAL A 125 14.57 9.42 14.52
N HIS A 126 13.48 10.13 14.74
CA HIS A 126 13.45 11.59 14.74
C HIS A 126 14.30 12.18 15.86
N GLN A 127 14.27 11.57 17.04
CA GLN A 127 15.12 11.97 18.17
C GLN A 127 16.61 11.77 17.84
N GLN A 128 16.99 10.66 17.22
CA GLN A 128 18.36 10.41 16.80
C GLN A 128 18.87 11.46 15.80
N GLU A 129 18.00 11.91 14.90
CA GLU A 129 18.31 13.00 13.98
C GLU A 129 18.56 14.31 14.74
N GLN A 130 17.70 14.67 15.68
CA GLN A 130 17.85 15.88 16.49
C GLN A 130 19.12 15.86 17.37
N GLU A 131 19.52 14.69 17.83
CA GLU A 131 20.74 14.49 18.61
C GLU A 131 22.01 14.48 17.74
N GLY A 132 21.88 14.59 16.42
CA GLY A 132 23.00 14.56 15.48
C GLY A 132 23.63 13.20 15.26
N LYS A 133 22.99 12.11 15.69
CA LYS A 133 23.47 10.74 15.50
C LYS A 133 23.35 10.25 14.09
N ILE A 134 22.37 10.80 13.33
CA ILE A 134 22.14 10.51 11.94
C ILE A 134 21.96 11.83 11.17
N THR A 135 22.41 11.84 9.91
CA THR A 135 22.20 12.98 9.02
C THR A 135 21.21 12.58 7.93
N LEU A 136 20.12 13.31 7.83
CA LEU A 136 19.13 13.11 6.78
C LEU A 136 19.33 14.12 5.66
N THR A 137 19.06 13.69 4.42
CA THR A 137 19.00 14.62 3.28
C THR A 137 17.75 15.50 3.38
N THR A 138 17.69 16.59 2.65
CA THR A 138 16.52 17.49 2.61
C THR A 138 15.25 16.73 2.19
N GLU A 139 15.38 15.76 1.29
CA GLU A 139 14.26 14.92 0.88
C GLU A 139 13.77 13.96 1.98
N GLN A 140 14.69 13.44 2.76
CA GLN A 140 14.35 12.54 3.88
C GLN A 140 13.67 13.25 5.06
N HIS A 141 13.86 14.55 5.16
CA HIS A 141 13.23 15.40 6.16
C HIS A 141 11.73 15.63 5.94
N ARG A 142 11.26 15.43 4.74
CA ARG A 142 9.87 15.70 4.35
C ARG A 142 8.90 14.60 4.74
#